data_42d4ba788b1c87cbe7c6f71dcaef3fc8
#
_entry.id   42d4ba788b1c87cbe7c6f71dcaef3fc8
#
_cell.length_a   1.000
_cell.length_b   1.000
_cell.length_c   1.000
_cell.angle_alpha   90.00
_cell.angle_beta   90.00
_cell.angle_gamma   90.00
#
_symmetry.space_group_name_H-M   'P 1'
#
loop_
_entity.id
_entity.type
_entity.pdbx_description
1 polymer ?
#
loop_
_entity_poly.entity_id
_entity_poly.type
_entity_poly.pdbx_seq_one_letter_code
_entity_poly.pdbx_strand_id
1 'polypeptide(L)'
;MNRSIGRQLMVAVMDRAEQRRVPGVRLVQTAYHYRSLSLYTKLGFDTRETLSVLQGRPLVLQIPGHEVRLATRKDLPACNELCRRIHGVDRGGELLDAIGQATAHVVERLGNITGYSTGIGLFQHAVGATNDDLKALIGAAPEFSGTGFLLPSRNGEVFRWCLAQGLRVVSQTTLMTIGLYNEPAGAYLPSITY
;
A
#
# COMPACT_ATOMS: atom_id res chain seq x y z
N MET A 1 29.27 -16.13 -14.17
CA MET A 1 28.29 -16.48 -15.21
C MET A 1 26.91 -16.05 -14.81
N ASN A 2 26.27 -15.18 -15.55
CA ASN A 2 24.90 -14.70 -15.29
C ASN A 2 23.94 -15.74 -15.91
N ARG A 3 23.39 -16.66 -15.11
CA ARG A 3 22.53 -17.78 -15.58
C ARG A 3 21.11 -17.33 -15.97
N SER A 4 20.83 -16.04 -16.06
CA SER A 4 19.50 -15.50 -16.39
C SER A 4 18.33 -16.02 -15.52
N ILE A 5 18.62 -16.56 -14.31
CA ILE A 5 17.62 -17.18 -13.44
C ILE A 5 16.50 -16.20 -13.12
N GLY A 6 16.82 -14.97 -12.76
CA GLY A 6 15.81 -13.93 -12.48
C GLY A 6 14.86 -13.69 -13.67
N ARG A 7 15.39 -13.69 -14.89
CA ARG A 7 14.55 -13.58 -16.09
C ARG A 7 13.64 -14.80 -16.27
N GLN A 8 14.17 -16.01 -16.09
CA GLN A 8 13.38 -17.24 -16.21
C GLN A 8 12.24 -17.30 -15.19
N LEU A 9 12.51 -16.90 -13.94
CA LEU A 9 11.48 -16.80 -12.90
C LEU A 9 10.39 -15.78 -13.27
N MET A 10 10.77 -14.60 -13.74
CA MET A 10 9.80 -13.57 -14.16
C MET A 10 8.96 -14.02 -15.34
N VAL A 11 9.57 -14.70 -16.35
CA VAL A 11 8.84 -15.25 -17.48
C VAL A 11 7.82 -16.29 -16.98
N ALA A 12 8.21 -17.22 -16.12
CA ALA A 12 7.30 -18.21 -15.55
C ALA A 12 6.12 -17.59 -14.78
N VAL A 13 6.36 -16.49 -14.04
CA VAL A 13 5.30 -15.73 -13.36
C VAL A 13 4.34 -15.09 -14.38
N MET A 14 4.88 -14.48 -15.44
CA MET A 14 4.07 -13.85 -16.49
C MET A 14 3.25 -14.88 -17.27
N ASP A 15 3.84 -16.02 -17.63
CA ASP A 15 3.14 -17.14 -18.29
C ASP A 15 1.98 -17.65 -17.40
N ARG A 16 2.21 -17.74 -16.09
CA ARG A 16 1.18 -18.12 -15.13
C ARG A 16 0.06 -17.09 -15.03
N ALA A 17 0.39 -15.81 -15.07
CA ALA A 17 -0.57 -14.73 -15.08
C ALA A 17 -1.45 -14.77 -16.34
N GLU A 18 -0.83 -14.98 -17.51
CA GLU A 18 -1.53 -15.15 -18.78
C GLU A 18 -2.48 -16.37 -18.78
N GLN A 19 -1.99 -17.53 -18.33
CA GLN A 19 -2.82 -18.73 -18.18
C GLN A 19 -4.06 -18.50 -17.30
N ARG A 20 -3.93 -17.66 -16.27
CA ARG A 20 -5.02 -17.28 -15.38
C ARG A 20 -5.86 -16.12 -15.92
N ARG A 21 -5.50 -15.56 -17.06
CA ARG A 21 -6.15 -14.40 -17.67
C ARG A 21 -6.28 -13.21 -16.71
N VAL A 22 -5.25 -12.99 -15.86
CA VAL A 22 -5.26 -11.83 -15.00
C VAL A 22 -5.04 -10.57 -15.85
N PRO A 23 -5.73 -9.46 -15.57
CA PRO A 23 -5.68 -8.26 -16.41
C PRO A 23 -4.36 -7.51 -16.32
N GLY A 24 -3.55 -7.74 -15.28
CA GLY A 24 -2.24 -7.09 -15.11
C GLY A 24 -1.42 -7.74 -14.02
N VAL A 25 -0.11 -7.48 -14.06
CA VAL A 25 0.86 -7.93 -13.05
C VAL A 25 1.55 -6.70 -12.47
N ARG A 26 1.73 -6.70 -11.16
CA ARG A 26 2.39 -5.61 -10.43
C ARG A 26 3.59 -6.15 -9.67
N LEU A 27 4.59 -5.32 -9.48
CA LEU A 27 5.72 -5.59 -8.62
C LEU A 27 6.21 -4.31 -7.96
N VAL A 28 6.83 -4.46 -6.80
CA VAL A 28 7.58 -3.39 -6.14
C VAL A 28 9.05 -3.81 -6.11
N GLN A 29 9.91 -2.96 -6.65
CA GLN A 29 11.34 -3.22 -6.70
C GLN A 29 12.13 -2.14 -5.93
N THR A 30 13.25 -2.53 -5.32
CA THR A 30 14.13 -1.60 -4.62
C THR A 30 14.81 -0.66 -5.60
N ALA A 31 14.62 0.66 -5.45
CA ALA A 31 14.99 1.67 -6.46
C ALA A 31 16.49 1.68 -6.83
N TYR A 32 17.39 1.31 -5.91
CA TYR A 32 18.82 1.26 -6.19
C TYR A 32 19.28 0.01 -6.94
N HIS A 33 18.40 -0.98 -7.17
CA HIS A 33 18.74 -2.18 -7.93
C HIS A 33 18.54 -1.96 -9.45
N TYR A 34 19.40 -1.20 -10.08
CA TYR A 34 19.31 -0.85 -11.51
C TYR A 34 19.25 -2.05 -12.45
N ARG A 35 19.88 -3.18 -12.08
CA ARG A 35 19.80 -4.44 -12.86
C ARG A 35 18.39 -5.01 -12.86
N SER A 36 17.70 -4.96 -11.73
CA SER A 36 16.29 -5.40 -11.61
C SER A 36 15.38 -4.47 -12.39
N LEU A 37 15.53 -3.16 -12.23
CA LEU A 37 14.79 -2.17 -13.00
C LEU A 37 14.93 -2.42 -14.51
N SER A 38 16.18 -2.57 -15.00
CA SER A 38 16.45 -2.85 -16.41
C SER A 38 15.85 -4.17 -16.89
N LEU A 39 15.83 -5.21 -16.03
CA LEU A 39 15.22 -6.49 -16.34
C LEU A 39 13.70 -6.35 -16.51
N TYR A 40 13.03 -5.73 -15.55
CA TYR A 40 11.58 -5.59 -15.57
C TYR A 40 11.11 -4.69 -16.72
N THR A 41 11.82 -3.60 -16.98
CA THR A 41 11.53 -2.76 -18.17
C THR A 41 11.67 -3.54 -19.48
N LYS A 42 12.71 -4.38 -19.63
CA LYS A 42 12.88 -5.25 -20.81
C LYS A 42 11.82 -6.36 -20.92
N LEU A 43 11.15 -6.67 -19.84
CA LEU A 43 10.01 -7.62 -19.81
C LEU A 43 8.66 -6.92 -20.05
N GLY A 44 8.65 -5.60 -20.24
CA GLY A 44 7.45 -4.82 -20.55
C GLY A 44 6.78 -4.16 -19.35
N PHE A 45 7.41 -4.18 -18.17
CA PHE A 45 6.88 -3.44 -17.01
C PHE A 45 7.18 -1.95 -17.13
N ASP A 46 6.16 -1.13 -16.92
CA ASP A 46 6.26 0.33 -16.82
C ASP A 46 6.35 0.78 -15.37
N THR A 47 7.18 1.79 -15.10
CA THR A 47 7.20 2.49 -13.82
C THR A 47 5.91 3.28 -13.64
N ARG A 48 5.25 3.13 -12.50
CA ARG A 48 4.01 3.84 -12.15
C ARG A 48 4.21 4.84 -11.02
N GLU A 49 4.90 4.44 -9.96
CA GLU A 49 5.00 5.24 -8.75
C GLU A 49 6.35 5.05 -8.07
N THR A 50 6.92 6.13 -7.54
CA THR A 50 8.03 6.06 -6.59
C THR A 50 7.46 6.02 -5.18
N LEU A 51 7.86 5.02 -4.40
CA LEU A 51 7.40 4.81 -3.04
C LEU A 51 8.55 5.02 -2.06
N SER A 52 8.33 5.86 -1.05
CA SER A 52 9.26 6.04 0.06
C SER A 52 8.90 5.07 1.20
N VAL A 53 9.87 4.33 1.70
CA VAL A 53 9.71 3.53 2.92
C VAL A 53 9.96 4.42 4.11
N LEU A 54 8.92 4.63 4.92
CA LEU A 54 8.97 5.45 6.14
C LEU A 54 9.03 4.56 7.37
N GLN A 55 9.87 4.91 8.33
CA GLN A 55 10.06 4.20 9.59
C GLN A 55 10.22 5.18 10.74
N GLY A 56 9.80 4.76 11.94
CA GLY A 56 9.98 5.49 13.20
C GLY A 56 9.30 4.77 14.34
N ARG A 57 9.16 5.46 15.45
CA ARG A 57 8.33 4.99 16.58
C ARG A 57 6.86 5.25 16.28
N PRO A 58 5.91 4.48 16.87
CA PRO A 58 4.49 4.83 16.85
C PRO A 58 4.27 6.27 17.28
N LEU A 59 3.38 6.97 16.59
CA LEU A 59 3.20 8.41 16.81
C LEU A 59 2.28 8.72 17.98
N VAL A 60 1.30 7.83 18.27
CA VAL A 60 0.27 8.00 19.31
C VAL A 60 -0.44 9.35 19.17
N LEU A 61 -0.91 9.64 17.96
CA LEU A 61 -1.56 10.90 17.60
C LEU A 61 -3.02 10.68 17.21
N GLN A 62 -3.86 11.65 17.55
CA GLN A 62 -5.25 11.72 17.08
C GLN A 62 -5.40 12.90 16.13
N ILE A 63 -6.08 12.68 15.02
CA ILE A 63 -6.46 13.73 14.08
C ILE A 63 -7.86 14.22 14.45
N PRO A 64 -8.06 15.51 14.72
CA PRO A 64 -9.36 16.03 15.13
C PRO A 64 -10.48 15.65 14.16
N GLY A 65 -11.60 15.20 14.70
CA GLY A 65 -12.77 14.80 13.90
C GLY A 65 -12.65 13.43 13.22
N HIS A 66 -11.57 12.66 13.47
CA HIS A 66 -11.35 11.32 12.94
C HIS A 66 -11.21 10.33 14.08
N GLU A 67 -12.16 9.42 14.22
CA GLU A 67 -12.12 8.36 15.24
C GLU A 67 -11.56 7.07 14.62
N VAL A 68 -10.50 6.54 15.23
CA VAL A 68 -9.87 5.29 14.79
C VAL A 68 -10.20 4.19 15.77
N ARG A 69 -10.74 3.09 15.26
CA ARG A 69 -11.05 1.88 16.04
C ARG A 69 -10.67 0.61 15.29
N LEU A 70 -10.62 -0.50 16.00
CA LEU A 70 -10.48 -1.81 15.38
C LEU A 70 -11.65 -2.07 14.42
N ALA A 71 -11.30 -2.61 13.25
CA ALA A 71 -12.27 -3.03 12.25
C ALA A 71 -12.98 -4.33 12.70
N THR A 72 -14.24 -4.45 12.33
CA THR A 72 -15.05 -5.65 12.51
C THR A 72 -15.54 -6.18 11.17
N ARG A 73 -16.07 -7.40 11.15
CA ARG A 73 -16.68 -7.97 9.93
C ARG A 73 -17.82 -7.12 9.37
N LYS A 74 -18.49 -6.32 10.20
CA LYS A 74 -19.58 -5.43 9.79
C LYS A 74 -19.08 -4.26 8.93
N ASP A 75 -17.82 -3.90 9.07
CA ASP A 75 -17.21 -2.78 8.34
C ASP A 75 -16.75 -3.17 6.93
N LEU A 76 -16.63 -4.48 6.65
CA LEU A 76 -16.11 -5.00 5.38
C LEU A 76 -16.80 -4.42 4.13
N PRO A 77 -18.15 -4.31 4.05
CA PRO A 77 -18.79 -3.74 2.87
C PRO A 77 -18.40 -2.28 2.60
N ALA A 78 -18.37 -1.44 3.65
CA ALA A 78 -18.00 -0.03 3.52
C ALA A 78 -16.53 0.15 3.16
N CYS A 79 -15.63 -0.64 3.74
CA CYS A 79 -14.21 -0.65 3.40
C CYS A 79 -13.97 -1.08 1.93
N ASN A 80 -14.65 -2.13 1.47
CA ASN A 80 -14.55 -2.59 0.09
C ASN A 80 -15.07 -1.54 -0.90
N GLU A 81 -16.16 -0.86 -0.57
CA GLU A 81 -16.69 0.22 -1.40
C GLU A 81 -15.70 1.39 -1.50
N LEU A 82 -15.10 1.78 -0.37
CA LEU A 82 -14.04 2.78 -0.35
C LEU A 82 -12.83 2.35 -1.21
N CYS A 83 -12.41 1.10 -1.09
CA CYS A 83 -11.29 0.57 -1.86
C CYS A 83 -11.57 0.57 -3.37
N ARG A 84 -12.76 0.13 -3.79
CA ARG A 84 -13.16 0.17 -5.20
C ARG A 84 -13.16 1.59 -5.75
N ARG A 85 -13.65 2.56 -4.98
CA ARG A 85 -13.67 3.97 -5.39
C ARG A 85 -12.25 4.52 -5.58
N ILE A 86 -11.28 4.10 -4.77
CA ILE A 86 -9.90 4.60 -4.81
C ILE A 86 -9.02 3.79 -5.75
N HIS A 87 -9.09 2.47 -5.71
CA HIS A 87 -8.20 1.57 -6.48
C HIS A 87 -8.87 0.91 -7.69
N GLY A 88 -10.21 1.00 -7.84
CA GLY A 88 -10.96 0.30 -8.88
C GLY A 88 -11.21 -1.18 -8.59
N VAL A 89 -10.69 -1.71 -7.49
CA VAL A 89 -10.84 -3.10 -7.03
C VAL A 89 -11.05 -3.13 -5.52
N ASP A 90 -11.64 -4.20 -5.00
CA ASP A 90 -11.65 -4.43 -3.55
C ASP A 90 -10.53 -5.39 -3.13
N ARG A 91 -10.24 -5.35 -1.83
CA ARG A 91 -9.23 -6.20 -1.17
C ARG A 91 -9.84 -6.87 0.07
N GLY A 92 -11.11 -7.27 -0.05
CA GLY A 92 -11.88 -7.79 1.07
C GLY A 92 -11.31 -9.05 1.71
N GLY A 93 -10.63 -9.91 0.96
CA GLY A 93 -9.93 -11.09 1.48
C GLY A 93 -8.84 -10.70 2.49
N GLU A 94 -7.94 -9.81 2.09
CA GLU A 94 -6.86 -9.33 2.98
C GLU A 94 -7.41 -8.59 4.22
N LEU A 95 -8.45 -7.78 4.03
CA LEU A 95 -9.08 -7.09 5.14
C LEU A 95 -9.74 -8.07 6.11
N LEU A 96 -10.40 -9.12 5.61
CA LEU A 96 -11.01 -10.16 6.44
C LEU A 96 -9.98 -10.90 7.28
N ASP A 97 -8.83 -11.24 6.68
CA ASP A 97 -7.71 -11.88 7.39
C ASP A 97 -7.14 -10.95 8.48
N ALA A 98 -6.95 -9.67 8.17
CA ALA A 98 -6.47 -8.66 9.13
C ALA A 98 -7.47 -8.41 10.27
N ILE A 99 -8.78 -8.46 10.00
CA ILE A 99 -9.81 -8.42 11.05
C ILE A 99 -9.68 -9.65 11.96
N GLY A 100 -9.47 -10.84 11.38
CA GLY A 100 -9.26 -12.05 12.15
C GLY A 100 -8.02 -12.02 13.04
N GLN A 101 -6.99 -11.28 12.62
CA GLN A 101 -5.74 -11.07 13.35
C GLN A 101 -5.78 -9.87 14.31
N ALA A 102 -6.89 -9.11 14.37
CA ALA A 102 -7.05 -7.88 15.13
C ALA A 102 -6.00 -6.79 14.79
N THR A 103 -5.53 -6.74 13.54
CA THR A 103 -4.61 -5.72 13.04
C THR A 103 -5.28 -4.64 12.21
N ALA A 104 -6.51 -4.90 11.71
CA ALA A 104 -7.24 -3.96 10.88
C ALA A 104 -7.89 -2.84 11.71
N HIS A 105 -7.82 -1.62 11.17
CA HIS A 105 -8.46 -0.44 11.74
C HIS A 105 -9.31 0.27 10.70
N VAL A 106 -10.34 0.97 11.17
CA VAL A 106 -11.16 1.90 10.37
C VAL A 106 -11.08 3.31 10.95
N VAL A 107 -11.26 4.29 10.09
CA VAL A 107 -11.49 5.69 10.47
C VAL A 107 -12.96 6.01 10.28
N GLU A 108 -13.57 6.54 11.30
CA GLU A 108 -14.93 7.08 11.27
C GLU A 108 -14.90 8.60 11.34
N ARG A 109 -15.70 9.22 10.48
CA ARG A 109 -15.95 10.66 10.49
C ARG A 109 -17.42 10.91 10.24
N LEU A 110 -18.06 11.64 11.16
CA LEU A 110 -19.51 11.92 11.10
C LEU A 110 -20.36 10.64 10.91
N GLY A 111 -19.99 9.56 11.61
CA GLY A 111 -20.69 8.27 11.55
C GLY A 111 -20.48 7.45 10.27
N ASN A 112 -19.56 7.86 9.38
CA ASN A 112 -19.24 7.13 8.16
C ASN A 112 -17.79 6.64 8.17
N ILE A 113 -17.54 5.45 7.63
CA ILE A 113 -16.18 4.96 7.41
C ILE A 113 -15.58 5.72 6.24
N THR A 114 -14.49 6.46 6.52
CA THR A 114 -13.76 7.28 5.54
C THR A 114 -12.33 6.77 5.29
N GLY A 115 -11.85 5.81 6.07
CA GLY A 115 -10.58 5.16 5.87
C GLY A 115 -10.52 3.80 6.52
N TYR A 116 -9.62 2.95 6.05
CA TYR A 116 -9.28 1.69 6.71
C TYR A 116 -7.82 1.29 6.45
N SER A 117 -7.30 0.42 7.30
CA SER A 117 -6.02 -0.25 7.08
C SER A 117 -6.07 -1.72 7.50
N THR A 118 -5.24 -2.55 6.90
CA THR A 118 -4.96 -3.92 7.37
C THR A 118 -3.87 -3.95 8.44
N GLY A 119 -3.41 -2.78 8.84
CA GLY A 119 -2.28 -2.44 9.68
C GLY A 119 -1.41 -1.41 8.96
N ILE A 120 -0.33 -0.94 9.61
CA ILE A 120 0.63 -0.01 8.99
C ILE A 120 2.00 -0.67 8.92
N GLY A 121 2.42 -1.06 7.72
CA GLY A 121 3.68 -1.76 7.51
C GLY A 121 3.94 -2.14 6.05
N LEU A 122 5.04 -2.82 5.78
CA LEU A 122 5.50 -3.13 4.44
C LEU A 122 4.54 -4.08 3.68
N PHE A 123 3.91 -5.02 4.40
CA PHE A 123 2.99 -6.03 3.85
C PHE A 123 1.51 -5.65 4.03
N GLN A 124 1.23 -4.50 4.61
CA GLN A 124 -0.11 -4.01 4.91
C GLN A 124 -0.45 -2.81 4.04
N HIS A 125 -1.73 -2.57 3.85
CA HIS A 125 -2.19 -1.43 3.08
C HIS A 125 -3.18 -0.57 3.88
N ALA A 126 -3.28 0.69 3.48
CA ALA A 126 -4.29 1.60 3.97
C ALA A 126 -4.92 2.40 2.83
N VAL A 127 -6.18 2.76 3.01
CA VAL A 127 -6.97 3.56 2.07
C VAL A 127 -7.72 4.62 2.86
N GLY A 128 -7.68 5.86 2.39
CA GLY A 128 -8.41 6.98 2.97
C GLY A 128 -9.12 7.79 1.89
N ALA A 129 -10.29 8.32 2.20
CA ALA A 129 -10.97 9.27 1.31
C ALA A 129 -10.17 10.58 1.20
N THR A 130 -9.45 10.93 2.26
CA THR A 130 -8.62 12.13 2.36
C THR A 130 -7.25 11.81 2.98
N ASN A 131 -6.32 12.75 2.87
CA ASN A 131 -5.02 12.66 3.55
C ASN A 131 -5.15 12.63 5.08
N ASP A 132 -6.16 13.30 5.64
CA ASP A 132 -6.38 13.31 7.09
C ASP A 132 -6.88 11.96 7.61
N ASP A 133 -7.67 11.21 6.83
CA ASP A 133 -8.00 9.82 7.16
C ASP A 133 -6.74 8.94 7.20
N LEU A 134 -5.82 9.16 6.25
CA LEU A 134 -4.56 8.42 6.21
C LEU A 134 -3.63 8.79 7.37
N LYS A 135 -3.54 10.09 7.71
CA LYS A 135 -2.79 10.57 8.89
C LYS A 135 -3.38 9.99 10.18
N ALA A 136 -4.72 9.88 10.28
CA ALA A 136 -5.38 9.27 11.43
C ALA A 136 -4.98 7.81 11.60
N LEU A 137 -4.98 7.01 10.52
CA LEU A 137 -4.54 5.62 10.55
C LEU A 137 -3.06 5.48 10.96
N ILE A 138 -2.18 6.30 10.37
CA ILE A 138 -0.75 6.31 10.69
C ILE A 138 -0.53 6.77 12.14
N GLY A 139 -1.25 7.82 12.58
CA GLY A 139 -1.14 8.39 13.92
C GLY A 139 -1.58 7.45 15.03
N ALA A 140 -2.62 6.66 14.78
CA ALA A 140 -3.18 5.70 15.73
C ALA A 140 -2.52 4.32 15.70
N ALA A 141 -1.66 4.04 14.72
CA ALA A 141 -1.03 2.73 14.57
C ALA A 141 -0.19 2.37 15.80
N PRO A 142 -0.41 1.18 16.40
CA PRO A 142 0.35 0.75 17.59
C PRO A 142 1.80 0.43 17.25
N GLU A 143 2.07 0.11 16.00
CA GLU A 143 3.40 -0.17 15.48
C GLU A 143 3.48 0.09 13.97
N PHE A 144 4.69 0.23 13.45
CA PHE A 144 4.99 0.16 12.03
C PHE A 144 5.71 -1.16 11.76
N SER A 145 4.95 -2.16 11.29
CA SER A 145 5.46 -3.52 11.22
C SER A 145 6.55 -3.70 10.14
N GLY A 146 7.54 -4.55 10.44
CA GLY A 146 8.66 -4.83 9.57
C GLY A 146 9.64 -3.65 9.47
N THR A 147 10.03 -3.32 8.23
CA THR A 147 10.99 -2.23 7.96
C THR A 147 10.33 -0.85 7.83
N GLY A 148 9.04 -0.73 8.13
CA GLY A 148 8.25 0.49 7.95
C GLY A 148 7.13 0.29 6.93
N PHE A 149 6.57 1.39 6.45
CA PHE A 149 5.46 1.38 5.50
C PHE A 149 5.77 2.16 4.23
N LEU A 150 5.10 1.79 3.14
CA LEU A 150 5.25 2.43 1.85
C LEU A 150 4.32 3.64 1.75
N LEU A 151 4.86 4.77 1.29
CA LEU A 151 4.10 5.98 0.99
C LEU A 151 4.42 6.44 -0.43
N PRO A 152 3.43 6.72 -1.30
CA PRO A 152 3.67 7.36 -2.57
C PRO A 152 4.40 8.69 -2.39
N SER A 153 5.61 8.82 -2.96
CA SER A 153 6.46 10.01 -2.77
C SER A 153 5.81 11.28 -3.32
N ARG A 154 4.87 11.15 -4.27
CA ARG A 154 4.07 12.26 -4.81
C ARG A 154 3.02 12.78 -3.83
N ASN A 155 2.61 12.01 -2.81
CA ASN A 155 1.73 12.52 -1.74
C ASN A 155 2.54 13.40 -0.78
N GLY A 156 2.97 14.57 -1.27
CA GLY A 156 3.86 15.47 -0.55
C GLY A 156 3.27 16.02 0.75
N GLU A 157 1.95 16.07 0.90
CA GLU A 157 1.30 16.51 2.13
C GLU A 157 1.52 15.51 3.26
N VAL A 158 1.13 14.25 3.06
CA VAL A 158 1.32 13.19 4.07
C VAL A 158 2.81 12.95 4.31
N PHE A 159 3.63 13.03 3.25
CA PHE A 159 5.07 12.84 3.36
C PHE A 159 5.72 13.89 4.28
N ARG A 160 5.45 15.19 4.04
CA ARG A 160 5.96 16.25 4.91
C ARG A 160 5.44 16.12 6.34
N TRP A 161 4.16 15.75 6.51
CA TRP A 161 3.61 15.51 7.83
C TRP A 161 4.33 14.37 8.55
N CYS A 162 4.56 13.23 7.89
CA CYS A 162 5.31 12.11 8.49
C CYS A 162 6.72 12.53 8.95
N LEU A 163 7.45 13.28 8.11
CA LEU A 163 8.78 13.79 8.48
C LEU A 163 8.72 14.75 9.66
N ALA A 164 7.73 15.64 9.70
CA ALA A 164 7.52 16.56 10.82
C ALA A 164 7.19 15.83 12.14
N GLN A 165 6.58 14.64 12.07
CA GLN A 165 6.35 13.76 13.23
C GLN A 165 7.58 12.92 13.61
N GLY A 166 8.73 13.12 12.98
CA GLY A 166 9.98 12.43 13.32
C GLY A 166 10.15 11.06 12.63
N LEU A 167 9.27 10.70 11.69
CA LEU A 167 9.51 9.54 10.83
C LEU A 167 10.65 9.86 9.85
N ARG A 168 11.35 8.82 9.41
CA ARG A 168 12.49 8.97 8.49
C ARG A 168 12.33 8.07 7.27
N VAL A 169 12.84 8.50 6.15
CA VAL A 169 12.98 7.67 4.95
C VAL A 169 14.15 6.70 5.17
N VAL A 170 13.89 5.41 5.03
CA VAL A 170 14.93 4.37 5.16
C VAL A 170 15.27 3.70 3.83
N SER A 171 14.38 3.77 2.85
CA SER A 171 14.60 3.23 1.52
C SER A 171 13.62 3.86 0.51
N GLN A 172 13.90 3.64 -0.76
CA GLN A 172 12.96 3.93 -1.85
C GLN A 172 12.75 2.70 -2.70
N THR A 173 11.52 2.55 -3.18
CA THR A 173 11.11 1.49 -4.08
C THR A 173 10.34 2.07 -5.26
N THR A 174 10.18 1.27 -6.30
CA THR A 174 9.45 1.63 -7.51
C THR A 174 8.35 0.62 -7.74
N LEU A 175 7.11 1.09 -7.82
CA LEU A 175 5.99 0.29 -8.28
C LEU A 175 6.06 0.20 -9.81
N MET A 176 6.03 -1.00 -10.34
CA MET A 176 6.00 -1.27 -11.78
C MET A 176 4.85 -2.19 -12.12
N THR A 177 4.28 -2.03 -13.31
CA THR A 177 3.14 -2.84 -13.77
C THR A 177 3.27 -3.19 -15.25
N ILE A 178 2.63 -4.30 -15.61
CA ILE A 178 2.34 -4.66 -17.00
C ILE A 178 0.85 -4.95 -17.11
N GLY A 179 0.19 -4.52 -18.19
CA GLY A 179 -1.27 -4.65 -18.35
C GLY A 179 -2.06 -3.61 -17.58
N LEU A 180 -3.22 -4.00 -17.06
CA LEU A 180 -4.14 -3.07 -16.41
C LEU A 180 -3.52 -2.45 -15.14
N TYR A 181 -3.55 -1.14 -15.08
CA TYR A 181 -3.24 -0.35 -13.90
C TYR A 181 -4.31 0.71 -13.67
N ASN A 182 -5.05 0.59 -12.59
CA ASN A 182 -5.94 1.65 -12.13
C ASN A 182 -5.11 2.58 -11.25
N GLU A 183 -4.93 3.83 -11.68
CA GLU A 183 -4.27 4.83 -10.86
C GLU A 183 -5.16 5.18 -9.66
N PRO A 184 -4.64 5.10 -8.42
CA PRO A 184 -5.44 5.39 -7.24
C PRO A 184 -5.93 6.83 -7.21
N ALA A 185 -7.24 7.02 -6.96
CA ALA A 185 -7.93 8.31 -6.97
C ALA A 185 -8.10 8.94 -5.57
N GLY A 186 -7.29 8.55 -4.58
CA GLY A 186 -7.37 9.03 -3.20
C GLY A 186 -6.08 8.83 -2.42
N ALA A 187 -6.16 8.98 -1.11
CA ALA A 187 -5.02 8.75 -0.22
C ALA A 187 -4.86 7.26 0.09
N TYR A 188 -3.62 6.75 -0.03
CA TYR A 188 -3.37 5.32 0.20
C TYR A 188 -1.92 5.04 0.61
N LEU A 189 -1.74 3.93 1.31
CA LEU A 189 -0.44 3.28 1.51
C LEU A 189 -0.48 1.93 0.81
N PRO A 190 0.33 1.71 -0.21
CA PRO A 190 0.41 0.41 -0.87
C PRO A 190 1.14 -0.60 0.01
N SER A 191 0.85 -1.87 -0.18
CA SER A 191 1.68 -2.95 0.35
C SER A 191 2.69 -3.44 -0.70
N ILE A 192 3.72 -4.16 -0.27
CA ILE A 192 4.64 -4.81 -1.21
C ILE A 192 3.98 -5.99 -1.94
N THR A 193 2.89 -6.51 -1.38
CA THR A 193 2.08 -7.61 -1.96
C THR A 193 0.89 -7.12 -2.77
N TYR A 194 0.98 -5.97 -3.30
CA TYR A 194 -0.07 -5.19 -3.96
C TYR A 194 -0.87 -5.97 -5.03
#